data_80d187a0e7210445137cc5fac9718d57
#
_entry.id   80d187a0e7210445137cc5fac9718d57
#
_cell.length_a   1.000
_cell.length_b   1.000
_cell.length_c   1.000
_cell.angle_alpha   90.00
_cell.angle_beta   90.00
_cell.angle_gamma   90.00
#
_symmetry.space_group_name_H-M   'P 1'
#
loop_
_entity.id
_entity.type
_entity.pdbx_description
1 polymer ?
#
loop_
_entity_poly.entity_id
_entity_poly.type
_entity_poly.pdbx_seq_one_letter_code
_entity_poly.pdbx_strand_id
1 'polypeptide(L)'
;MDLIFYDFETTGRDPHWDQILQVGATKVSKEFNDIDSFELRCRLKPGLIPSPFALSVNNTDYVKLIKTECTHYDMLCKLEEKFIKWSPSVFIGYNLSL
;
A
#
# COMPACT_ATOMS: atom_id res chain seq x y z
N MET A 1 -8.30 -8.19 20.78
CA MET A 1 -7.45 -7.34 19.93
C MET A 1 -7.94 -7.48 18.49
N ASP A 2 -8.11 -6.37 17.79
CA ASP A 2 -8.60 -6.38 16.42
C ASP A 2 -7.53 -6.84 15.45
N LEU A 3 -7.96 -7.25 14.25
CA LEU A 3 -7.08 -7.70 13.18
C LEU A 3 -7.03 -6.65 12.08
N ILE A 4 -5.82 -6.39 11.57
CA ILE A 4 -5.62 -5.50 10.43
C ILE A 4 -5.09 -6.32 9.27
N PHE A 5 -5.86 -6.42 8.20
CA PHE A 5 -5.42 -7.06 6.96
C PHE A 5 -4.96 -5.97 6.00
N TYR A 6 -3.73 -6.07 5.51
CA TYR A 6 -3.18 -5.07 4.60
C TYR A 6 -2.45 -5.71 3.42
N ASP A 7 -2.39 -4.98 2.32
CA ASP A 7 -1.76 -5.42 1.09
C ASP A 7 -1.09 -4.24 0.40
N PHE A 8 0.08 -4.50 -0.21
CA PHE A 8 0.85 -3.50 -0.94
C PHE A 8 0.89 -3.84 -2.42
N GLU A 9 0.72 -2.81 -3.26
CA GLU A 9 1.01 -2.88 -4.68
C GLU A 9 2.30 -2.11 -4.94
N THR A 10 3.25 -2.73 -5.66
CA THR A 10 4.59 -2.19 -5.84
C THR A 10 4.96 -2.03 -7.30
N THR A 11 6.07 -1.33 -7.58
CA THR A 11 6.60 -1.17 -8.93
C THR A 11 7.34 -2.42 -9.43
N GLY A 12 7.69 -3.33 -8.53
CA GLY A 12 8.42 -4.55 -8.85
C GLY A 12 8.73 -5.34 -7.60
N ARG A 13 9.61 -6.33 -7.72
CA ARG A 13 9.91 -7.28 -6.65
C ARG A 13 11.13 -6.95 -5.81
N ASP A 14 11.92 -5.96 -6.21
CA ASP A 14 13.16 -5.63 -5.52
C ASP A 14 12.90 -4.61 -4.40
N PRO A 15 13.02 -5.00 -3.12
CA PRO A 15 12.74 -4.09 -2.02
C PRO A 15 13.73 -2.92 -1.90
N HIS A 16 14.88 -3.00 -2.57
CA HIS A 16 15.87 -1.92 -2.54
C HIS A 16 15.59 -0.84 -3.58
N TRP A 17 14.97 -1.19 -4.70
CA TRP A 17 14.80 -0.30 -5.83
C TRP A 17 13.35 0.05 -6.12
N ASP A 18 12.44 -0.88 -5.80
CA ASP A 18 11.04 -0.71 -6.15
C ASP A 18 10.28 0.02 -5.06
N GLN A 19 9.25 0.71 -5.49
CA GLN A 19 8.44 1.59 -4.64
C GLN A 19 7.09 0.97 -4.36
N ILE A 20 6.55 1.20 -3.15
CA ILE A 20 5.15 0.93 -2.84
C ILE A 20 4.30 2.00 -3.53
N LEU A 21 3.36 1.59 -4.36
CA LEU A 21 2.46 2.49 -5.09
C LEU A 21 1.10 2.63 -4.43
N GLN A 22 0.64 1.59 -3.76
CA GLN A 22 -0.67 1.54 -3.16
C GLN A 22 -0.64 0.66 -1.93
N VAL A 23 -1.39 1.04 -0.92
CA VAL A 23 -1.65 0.21 0.24
C VAL A 23 -3.15 0.20 0.52
N GLY A 24 -3.70 -1.00 0.70
CA GLY A 24 -5.06 -1.18 1.16
C GLY A 24 -5.03 -1.87 2.51
N ALA A 25 -5.89 -1.46 3.42
CA ALA A 25 -5.95 -2.07 4.74
C ALA A 25 -7.40 -2.08 5.26
N THR A 26 -7.75 -3.16 5.95
CA THR A 26 -9.06 -3.32 6.55
C THR A 26 -8.89 -3.77 7.99
N LYS A 27 -9.57 -3.07 8.90
CA LYS A 27 -9.60 -3.42 10.31
C LYS A 27 -10.87 -4.22 10.58
N VAL A 28 -10.71 -5.40 11.16
CA VAL A 28 -11.84 -6.26 11.51
C VAL A 28 -11.81 -6.61 12.99
N SER A 29 -12.97 -6.84 13.56
CA SER A 29 -13.11 -7.27 14.94
C SER A 29 -12.72 -8.76 15.08
N LYS A 30 -12.64 -9.24 16.32
CA LYS A 30 -12.40 -10.66 16.59
C LYS A 30 -13.44 -11.57 15.95
N GLU A 31 -14.65 -11.07 15.75
CA GLU A 31 -15.76 -11.79 15.12
C GLU A 31 -15.78 -11.62 13.60
N PHE A 32 -14.73 -11.04 13.01
CA PHE A 32 -14.57 -10.80 11.58
C PHE A 32 -15.61 -9.82 11.01
N ASN A 33 -16.07 -8.88 11.82
CA ASN A 33 -16.91 -7.77 11.35
C ASN A 33 -16.01 -6.61 10.94
N ASP A 34 -16.27 -6.03 9.77
CA ASP A 34 -15.51 -4.88 9.29
C ASP A 34 -15.75 -3.66 10.20
N ILE A 35 -14.66 -3.04 10.67
CA ILE A 35 -14.72 -1.86 11.51
C ILE A 35 -14.38 -0.62 10.68
N ASP A 36 -13.31 -0.68 9.90
CA ASP A 36 -12.83 0.45 9.11
C ASP A 36 -11.93 -0.06 7.99
N SER A 37 -11.73 0.76 6.97
CA SER A 37 -10.83 0.43 5.87
C SER A 37 -10.32 1.70 5.22
N PHE A 38 -9.18 1.59 4.56
CA PHE A 38 -8.65 2.69 3.75
C PHE A 38 -7.81 2.16 2.60
N GLU A 39 -7.64 3.02 1.61
CA GLU A 39 -6.76 2.76 0.47
C GLU A 39 -5.97 4.04 0.20
N LEU A 40 -4.66 3.91 0.09
CA LEU A 40 -3.76 5.02 -0.20
C LEU A 40 -2.97 4.73 -1.47
N ARG A 41 -2.82 5.72 -2.32
CA ARG A 41 -2.01 5.65 -3.54
C ARG A 41 -1.04 6.81 -3.55
N CYS A 42 0.11 6.60 -4.18
CA CYS A 42 1.08 7.67 -4.36
C CYS A 42 1.60 7.67 -5.78
N ARG A 43 2.21 8.80 -6.16
CA ARG A 43 2.81 8.93 -7.47
C ARG A 43 4.15 8.21 -7.52
N LEU A 44 4.57 7.86 -8.73
CA LEU A 44 5.88 7.27 -8.97
C LEU A 44 6.97 8.29 -8.68
N LYS A 45 8.05 7.86 -8.00
CA LYS A 45 9.21 8.72 -7.75
C LYS A 45 9.87 9.12 -9.07
N PRO A 46 10.36 10.36 -9.19
CA PRO A 46 11.09 10.76 -10.40
C PRO A 46 12.27 9.83 -10.69
N GLY A 47 12.41 9.43 -11.94
CA GLY A 47 13.50 8.56 -12.36
C GLY A 47 13.31 7.08 -12.12
N LEU A 48 12.27 6.69 -11.38
CA LEU A 48 11.96 5.28 -11.16
C LEU A 48 11.13 4.74 -12.32
N ILE A 49 11.58 3.62 -12.89
CA ILE A 49 10.87 2.95 -13.98
C ILE A 49 10.26 1.66 -13.43
N PRO A 50 8.91 1.55 -13.38
CA PRO A 50 8.28 0.32 -12.89
C PRO A 50 8.49 -0.82 -13.88
N SER A 51 8.56 -2.06 -13.36
CA SER A 51 8.67 -3.20 -14.25
C SER A 51 7.37 -3.39 -15.03
N PRO A 52 7.44 -3.77 -16.31
CA PRO A 52 6.24 -4.07 -17.09
C PRO A 52 5.39 -5.16 -16.46
N PHE A 53 6.03 -6.14 -15.82
CA PHE A 53 5.33 -7.21 -15.11
C PHE A 53 4.50 -6.66 -13.95
N ALA A 54 5.09 -5.78 -13.13
CA ALA A 54 4.38 -5.19 -12.00
C ALA A 54 3.18 -4.37 -12.46
N LEU A 55 3.34 -3.57 -13.53
CA LEU A 55 2.24 -2.80 -14.09
C LEU A 55 1.11 -3.69 -14.58
N SER A 56 1.45 -4.80 -15.23
CA SER A 56 0.47 -5.76 -15.73
C SER A 56 -0.29 -6.44 -14.58
N VAL A 57 0.43 -6.91 -13.56
CA VAL A 57 -0.16 -7.60 -12.41
C VAL A 57 -1.06 -6.67 -11.61
N ASN A 58 -0.61 -5.44 -11.40
CA ASN A 58 -1.35 -4.46 -10.60
C ASN A 58 -2.43 -3.73 -11.39
N ASN A 59 -2.53 -4.00 -12.69
CA ASN A 59 -3.48 -3.31 -13.58
C ASN A 59 -3.36 -1.78 -13.45
N THR A 60 -2.13 -1.29 -13.42
CA THR A 60 -1.82 0.12 -13.16
C THR A 60 -1.47 0.86 -14.44
N ASP A 61 -2.05 2.03 -14.63
CA ASP A 61 -1.75 2.92 -15.75
C ASP A 61 -0.57 3.81 -15.38
N TYR A 62 0.52 3.73 -16.16
CA TYR A 62 1.73 4.52 -15.93
C TYR A 62 1.45 6.03 -15.92
N VAL A 63 0.59 6.50 -16.83
CA VAL A 63 0.25 7.92 -16.92
C VAL A 63 -0.46 8.40 -15.66
N LYS A 64 -1.32 7.57 -15.09
CA LYS A 64 -2.01 7.89 -13.83
C LYS A 64 -1.02 7.94 -12.67
N LEU A 65 0.00 7.08 -12.67
CA LEU A 65 1.02 7.07 -11.63
C LEU A 65 1.77 8.39 -11.54
N ILE A 66 2.18 8.93 -12.67
CA ILE A 66 2.97 10.17 -12.67
C ILE A 66 2.12 11.41 -12.40
N LYS A 67 0.79 11.30 -12.56
CA LYS A 67 -0.14 12.42 -12.32
C LYS A 67 -0.77 12.42 -10.94
N THR A 68 -0.55 11.38 -10.14
CA THR A 68 -1.08 11.31 -8.79
C THR A 68 -0.41 12.37 -7.90
N GLU A 69 -1.19 13.16 -7.19
CA GLU A 69 -0.68 14.28 -6.38
C GLU A 69 0.05 13.81 -5.13
N CYS A 70 -0.40 12.74 -4.50
CA CYS A 70 0.21 12.23 -3.27
C CYS A 70 1.60 11.68 -3.53
N THR A 71 2.61 12.20 -2.83
CA THR A 71 3.98 11.70 -2.93
C THR A 71 4.13 10.40 -2.15
N HIS A 72 5.21 9.66 -2.43
CA HIS A 72 5.54 8.45 -1.67
C HIS A 72 5.72 8.77 -0.19
N TYR A 73 6.40 9.87 0.11
CA TYR A 73 6.60 10.33 1.49
C TYR A 73 5.26 10.61 2.18
N ASP A 74 4.37 11.34 1.51
CA ASP A 74 3.05 11.67 2.06
C ASP A 74 2.24 10.40 2.33
N MET A 75 2.31 9.42 1.43
CA MET A 75 1.62 8.15 1.63
C MET A 75 2.15 7.41 2.85
N LEU A 76 3.48 7.35 3.02
CA LEU A 76 4.09 6.69 4.17
C LEU A 76 3.71 7.36 5.49
N CYS A 77 3.66 8.70 5.51
CA CYS A 77 3.22 9.44 6.69
C CYS A 77 1.77 9.11 7.06
N LYS A 78 0.88 9.08 6.07
CA LYS A 78 -0.52 8.74 6.28
C LYS A 78 -0.69 7.30 6.75
N LEU A 79 0.08 6.38 6.19
CA LEU A 79 0.06 4.98 6.57
C LEU A 79 0.49 4.80 8.04
N GLU A 80 1.57 5.45 8.43
CA GLU A 80 2.08 5.41 9.80
C GLU A 80 1.03 5.95 10.77
N GLU A 81 0.43 7.08 10.44
CA GLU A 81 -0.62 7.70 11.26
C GLU A 81 -1.80 6.75 11.45
N LYS A 82 -2.27 6.11 10.38
CA LYS A 82 -3.38 5.15 10.43
C LYS A 82 -3.04 3.92 11.26
N PHE A 83 -1.86 3.36 11.08
CA PHE A 83 -1.45 2.17 11.82
C PHE A 83 -1.26 2.45 13.32
N ILE A 84 -0.74 3.62 13.65
CA ILE A 84 -0.63 4.05 15.05
C ILE A 84 -2.02 4.21 15.66
N LYS A 85 -2.93 4.86 14.95
CA LYS A 85 -4.30 5.07 15.40
C LYS A 85 -5.04 3.74 15.63
N TRP A 86 -4.74 2.72 14.81
CA TRP A 86 -5.37 1.41 14.92
C TRP A 86 -4.69 0.48 15.94
N SER A 87 -3.59 0.90 16.52
CA SER A 87 -2.89 0.11 17.53
C SER A 87 -3.60 0.21 18.89
N PRO A 88 -3.54 -0.84 19.74
CA PRO A 88 -2.93 -2.14 19.49
C PRO A 88 -3.83 -3.04 18.63
N SER A 89 -3.22 -3.74 17.66
CA SER A 89 -3.91 -4.66 16.79
C SER A 89 -2.92 -5.69 16.25
N VAL A 90 -3.41 -6.79 15.72
CA VAL A 90 -2.57 -7.78 15.02
C VAL A 90 -2.60 -7.43 13.52
N PHE A 91 -1.42 -7.22 12.93
CA PHE A 91 -1.28 -6.85 11.53
C PHE A 91 -0.93 -8.08 10.70
N ILE A 92 -1.73 -8.33 9.66
CA ILE A 92 -1.59 -9.49 8.77
C ILE A 92 -1.43 -8.97 7.35
N GLY A 93 -0.25 -9.21 6.76
CA GLY A 93 0.06 -8.76 5.41
C GLY A 93 -0.06 -9.86 4.37
N TYR A 94 -0.38 -9.46 3.14
CA TYR A 94 -0.42 -10.33 1.99
C TYR A 94 0.69 -9.96 1.02
N ASN A 95 1.19 -10.96 0.27
CA ASN A 95 2.16 -10.74 -0.81
C ASN A 95 3.45 -10.03 -0.38
N LEU A 96 3.87 -10.24 0.87
CA LEU A 96 5.08 -9.61 1.39
C LEU A 96 6.36 -10.17 0.79
N SER A 97 6.27 -11.27 0.06
CA SER A 97 7.41 -11.96 -0.55
C SER A 97 7.52 -11.73 -2.04
N LEU A 98 6.90 -10.71 -2.55
CA LEU A 98 6.97 -10.38 -3.97
C LEU A 98 8.40 -10.14 -4.44
#